data_0d58cd24d25b9246d9430bff64da8480
#
_entry.id   0d58cd24d25b9246d9430bff64da8480
#
_cell.length_a   1.000
_cell.length_b   1.000
_cell.length_c   1.000
_cell.angle_alpha   90.00
_cell.angle_beta   90.00
_cell.angle_gamma   90.00
#
_symmetry.space_group_name_H-M   'P 1'
#
loop_
_entity.id
_entity.type
_entity.pdbx_description
1 polymer ?
#
loop_
_entity_poly.entity_id
_entity_poly.type
_entity_poly.pdbx_seq_one_letter_code
_entity_poly.pdbx_strand_id
1 'polypeptide(L)'
;SADVNWLWHKRLSHLNFKTINKLTKRDLVTGLPFVTFAKDKLCAACEKGKSHRASFKSKQNFSINQCFHLLHMDLFGPVNVQSIAGSKYTLVIVDEFSRYTWVYFLRRKSDAADKIISFIKRMETLNSILIKELRSDNGTEFRNQKLEYFCDNKGISQNFSNARTPEQNGVAERRNRTLIEAA
;
A
#
# COMPACT_ATOMS: atom_id res chain seq x y z
N SER A 1 -23.09 -23.32 -31.66
CA SER A 1 -22.53 -22.19 -32.39
C SER A 1 -21.74 -21.31 -31.44
N ALA A 2 -20.63 -20.74 -31.88
CA ALA A 2 -19.75 -19.90 -31.08
C ALA A 2 -20.49 -18.70 -30.44
N ASP A 3 -21.48 -18.17 -31.14
CA ASP A 3 -22.27 -17.01 -30.66
C ASP A 3 -23.08 -17.31 -29.41
N VAL A 4 -23.62 -18.52 -29.25
CA VAL A 4 -24.38 -18.92 -28.06
C VAL A 4 -23.46 -19.05 -26.86
N ASN A 5 -22.23 -19.54 -27.04
CA ASN A 5 -21.24 -19.65 -25.96
C ASN A 5 -20.92 -18.26 -25.36
N TRP A 6 -20.64 -17.29 -26.22
CA TRP A 6 -20.28 -15.94 -25.83
C TRP A 6 -21.46 -15.13 -25.30
N LEU A 7 -22.66 -15.39 -25.85
CA LEU A 7 -23.87 -14.77 -25.32
C LEU A 7 -24.11 -15.12 -23.84
N TRP A 8 -24.06 -16.41 -23.49
CA TRP A 8 -24.27 -16.86 -22.13
C TRP A 8 -23.09 -16.53 -21.20
N HIS A 9 -21.85 -16.56 -21.69
CA HIS A 9 -20.71 -16.07 -20.96
C HIS A 9 -20.91 -14.62 -20.50
N LYS A 10 -21.37 -13.74 -21.39
CA LYS A 10 -21.66 -12.33 -21.06
C LYS A 10 -22.89 -12.17 -20.17
N ARG A 11 -23.99 -12.87 -20.46
CA ARG A 11 -25.22 -12.81 -19.65
C ARG A 11 -25.01 -13.25 -18.20
N LEU A 12 -24.13 -14.20 -17.98
CA LEU A 12 -23.77 -14.70 -16.65
C LEU A 12 -22.53 -13.98 -16.07
N SER A 13 -22.41 -12.68 -16.35
CA SER A 13 -21.33 -11.82 -15.82
C SER A 13 -19.92 -12.38 -16.04
N HIS A 14 -19.68 -12.83 -17.28
CA HIS A 14 -18.39 -13.39 -17.70
C HIS A 14 -17.98 -14.67 -16.94
N LEU A 15 -18.96 -15.47 -16.53
CA LEU A 15 -18.73 -16.76 -15.87
C LEU A 15 -17.94 -17.70 -16.77
N ASN A 16 -17.03 -18.48 -16.20
CA ASN A 16 -16.21 -19.42 -16.98
C ASN A 16 -17.06 -20.56 -17.56
N PHE A 17 -16.69 -21.06 -18.75
CA PHE A 17 -17.45 -22.10 -19.47
C PHE A 17 -17.58 -23.42 -18.69
N LYS A 18 -16.59 -23.78 -17.88
CA LYS A 18 -16.66 -24.97 -17.00
C LYS A 18 -17.82 -24.86 -16.00
N THR A 19 -18.01 -23.69 -15.43
CA THR A 19 -19.14 -23.44 -14.50
C THR A 19 -20.46 -23.37 -15.27
N ILE A 20 -20.52 -22.73 -16.44
CA ILE A 20 -21.72 -22.70 -17.27
C ILE A 20 -22.17 -24.13 -17.61
N ASN A 21 -21.26 -25.01 -18.01
CA ASN A 21 -21.56 -26.41 -18.25
C ASN A 21 -22.09 -27.16 -17.01
N LYS A 22 -21.64 -26.81 -15.81
CA LYS A 22 -22.20 -27.37 -14.58
C LYS A 22 -23.63 -26.89 -14.33
N LEU A 23 -23.90 -25.61 -14.60
CA LEU A 23 -25.25 -25.05 -14.49
C LEU A 23 -26.22 -25.69 -15.49
N THR A 24 -25.79 -25.88 -16.74
CA THR A 24 -26.56 -26.57 -17.77
C THR A 24 -26.90 -28.00 -17.36
N LYS A 25 -25.91 -28.79 -16.96
CA LYS A 25 -26.10 -30.19 -16.51
C LYS A 25 -27.07 -30.36 -15.35
N ARG A 26 -27.18 -29.33 -14.49
CA ARG A 26 -28.02 -29.35 -13.30
C ARG A 26 -29.33 -28.59 -13.47
N ASP A 27 -29.58 -28.06 -14.66
CA ASP A 27 -30.77 -27.24 -15.00
C ASP A 27 -31.02 -26.10 -13.98
N LEU A 28 -29.96 -25.40 -13.58
CA LEU A 28 -30.03 -24.37 -12.52
C LEU A 28 -30.30 -22.98 -13.06
N VAL A 29 -30.40 -22.78 -14.38
CA VAL A 29 -30.62 -21.48 -14.99
C VAL A 29 -31.69 -21.58 -16.07
N THR A 30 -32.81 -20.92 -15.85
CA THR A 30 -33.94 -20.90 -16.79
C THR A 30 -33.52 -20.33 -18.14
N GLY A 31 -33.84 -21.06 -19.23
CA GLY A 31 -33.54 -20.64 -20.59
C GLY A 31 -32.08 -20.87 -21.05
N LEU A 32 -31.24 -21.44 -20.21
CA LEU A 32 -29.89 -21.86 -20.62
C LEU A 32 -30.00 -23.11 -21.52
N PRO A 33 -29.52 -23.07 -22.78
CA PRO A 33 -29.66 -24.19 -23.69
C PRO A 33 -28.81 -25.39 -23.25
N PHE A 34 -29.32 -26.58 -23.46
CA PHE A 34 -28.64 -27.84 -23.13
C PHE A 34 -27.57 -28.20 -24.15
N VAL A 35 -26.48 -27.39 -24.18
CA VAL A 35 -25.34 -27.56 -25.10
C VAL A 35 -24.04 -27.54 -24.30
N THR A 36 -22.98 -28.06 -24.91
CA THR A 36 -21.64 -27.98 -24.34
C THR A 36 -21.01 -26.65 -24.71
N PHE A 37 -20.75 -25.83 -23.69
CA PHE A 37 -20.08 -24.53 -23.82
C PHE A 37 -18.56 -24.73 -23.87
N ALA A 38 -17.89 -24.20 -24.88
CA ALA A 38 -16.45 -24.31 -25.08
C ALA A 38 -15.85 -22.92 -25.34
N LYS A 39 -14.63 -22.72 -24.86
CA LYS A 39 -13.87 -21.49 -25.08
C LYS A 39 -13.07 -21.64 -26.37
N ASP A 40 -13.37 -20.83 -27.36
CA ASP A 40 -12.69 -20.79 -28.69
C ASP A 40 -11.71 -19.59 -28.80
N LYS A 41 -11.88 -18.54 -27.96
CA LYS A 41 -11.05 -17.34 -27.96
C LYS A 41 -10.94 -16.74 -26.59
N LEU A 42 -10.09 -15.73 -26.41
CA LEU A 42 -9.95 -14.95 -25.17
C LEU A 42 -11.02 -13.85 -25.07
N CYS A 43 -11.54 -13.61 -23.88
CA CYS A 43 -12.46 -12.53 -23.62
C CYS A 43 -11.68 -11.31 -23.12
N ALA A 44 -11.67 -10.21 -23.87
CA ALA A 44 -10.93 -9.00 -23.52
C ALA A 44 -11.34 -8.42 -22.15
N ALA A 45 -12.63 -8.49 -21.79
CA ALA A 45 -13.11 -8.04 -20.49
C ALA A 45 -12.59 -8.94 -19.34
N CYS A 46 -12.59 -10.27 -19.53
CA CYS A 46 -12.02 -11.20 -18.55
C CYS A 46 -10.51 -11.01 -18.38
N GLU A 47 -9.79 -10.80 -19.48
CA GLU A 47 -8.34 -10.56 -19.42
C GLU A 47 -8.01 -9.26 -18.67
N LYS A 48 -8.76 -8.18 -18.94
CA LYS A 48 -8.63 -6.93 -18.19
C LYS A 48 -8.95 -7.11 -16.71
N GLY A 49 -10.02 -7.82 -16.36
CA GLY A 49 -10.43 -8.07 -14.97
C GLY A 49 -9.50 -9.02 -14.22
N LYS A 50 -8.76 -9.88 -14.93
CA LYS A 50 -7.80 -10.83 -14.36
C LYS A 50 -6.35 -10.34 -14.40
N SER A 51 -6.10 -9.18 -15.02
CA SER A 51 -4.75 -8.62 -15.02
C SER A 51 -4.37 -8.24 -13.60
N HIS A 52 -3.56 -9.08 -12.95
CA HIS A 52 -2.90 -8.71 -11.71
C HIS A 52 -1.78 -7.73 -12.03
N ARG A 53 -1.66 -6.67 -11.23
CA ARG A 53 -0.46 -5.83 -11.28
C ARG A 53 0.77 -6.73 -11.08
N ALA A 54 1.73 -6.63 -11.98
CA ALA A 54 3.01 -7.30 -11.81
C ALA A 54 3.60 -6.90 -10.46
N SER A 55 4.03 -7.88 -9.67
CA SER A 55 4.76 -7.59 -8.45
C SER A 55 6.12 -7.03 -8.84
N PHE A 56 6.45 -5.85 -8.30
CA PHE A 56 7.78 -5.28 -8.51
C PHE A 56 8.83 -6.17 -7.82
N LYS A 57 9.89 -6.47 -8.56
CA LYS A 57 11.05 -7.15 -7.97
C LYS A 57 11.62 -6.26 -6.87
N SER A 58 11.85 -6.82 -5.68
CA SER A 58 12.56 -6.10 -4.63
C SER A 58 13.95 -5.72 -5.13
N LYS A 59 14.36 -4.46 -4.90
CA LYS A 59 15.74 -4.05 -5.18
C LYS A 59 16.68 -4.92 -4.35
N GLN A 60 17.55 -5.68 -5.04
CA GLN A 60 18.54 -6.54 -4.38
C GLN A 60 19.76 -5.75 -3.88
N ASN A 61 20.00 -4.55 -4.43
CA ASN A 61 21.12 -3.70 -4.02
C ASN A 61 20.59 -2.60 -3.09
N PHE A 62 20.87 -2.73 -1.81
CA PHE A 62 20.70 -1.67 -0.84
C PHE A 62 21.92 -0.74 -0.98
N SER A 63 21.68 0.48 -1.44
CA SER A 63 22.71 1.54 -1.47
C SER A 63 23.05 2.07 -0.07
N ILE A 64 22.33 1.63 0.96
CA ILE A 64 22.42 2.11 2.34
C ILE A 64 22.97 0.97 3.21
N ASN A 65 24.15 1.18 3.79
CA ASN A 65 24.88 0.21 4.59
C ASN A 65 24.88 0.54 6.10
N GLN A 66 24.08 1.49 6.52
CA GLN A 66 24.07 1.98 7.91
C GLN A 66 22.64 2.24 8.38
N CYS A 67 22.35 1.83 9.65
CA CYS A 67 21.09 2.19 10.31
C CYS A 67 20.91 3.69 10.41
N PHE A 68 19.69 4.16 10.43
CA PHE A 68 19.29 5.56 10.54
C PHE A 68 19.74 6.49 9.40
N HIS A 69 20.35 5.96 8.34
CA HIS A 69 20.70 6.77 7.19
C HIS A 69 19.44 7.29 6.48
N LEU A 70 18.49 6.40 6.19
CA LEU A 70 17.20 6.71 5.55
C LEU A 70 16.05 6.15 6.38
N LEU A 71 15.10 7.01 6.72
CA LEU A 71 13.86 6.66 7.37
C LEU A 71 12.67 6.83 6.42
N HIS A 72 11.86 5.79 6.29
CA HIS A 72 10.57 5.86 5.59
C HIS A 72 9.47 6.17 6.58
N MET A 73 8.58 7.08 6.21
CA MET A 73 7.47 7.50 7.06
C MET A 73 6.15 7.37 6.31
N ASP A 74 5.11 6.97 7.03
CA ASP A 74 3.74 6.89 6.52
C ASP A 74 2.75 7.21 7.65
N LEU A 75 1.65 7.88 7.31
CA LEU A 75 0.60 8.24 8.25
C LEU A 75 -0.73 7.65 7.79
N PHE A 76 -1.23 6.68 8.54
CA PHE A 76 -2.52 6.05 8.30
C PHE A 76 -3.62 6.71 9.15
N GLY A 77 -4.79 6.89 8.56
CA GLY A 77 -6.00 7.42 9.24
C GLY A 77 -6.67 8.57 8.46
N PRO A 78 -7.77 9.13 8.98
CA PRO A 78 -8.35 8.80 10.28
C PRO A 78 -9.06 7.44 10.29
N VAL A 79 -8.91 6.68 11.37
CA VAL A 79 -9.70 5.48 11.60
C VAL A 79 -11.10 5.83 12.09
N ASN A 80 -12.10 5.02 11.72
CA ASN A 80 -13.50 5.27 12.09
C ASN A 80 -13.75 5.16 13.59
N VAL A 81 -13.06 4.24 14.27
CA VAL A 81 -13.14 4.03 15.71
C VAL A 81 -11.86 4.53 16.36
N GLN A 82 -12.01 5.45 17.32
CA GLN A 82 -10.87 5.98 18.07
C GLN A 82 -10.33 4.94 19.04
N SER A 83 -9.04 4.97 19.31
CA SER A 83 -8.48 4.23 20.43
C SER A 83 -9.01 4.77 21.78
N ILE A 84 -8.84 4.00 22.86
CA ILE A 84 -9.21 4.41 24.23
C ILE A 84 -8.56 5.77 24.59
N ALA A 85 -7.35 6.03 24.10
CA ALA A 85 -6.65 7.31 24.31
C ALA A 85 -7.08 8.44 23.35
N GLY A 86 -8.09 8.21 22.50
CA GLY A 86 -8.62 9.18 21.53
C GLY A 86 -7.77 9.37 20.28
N SER A 87 -6.85 8.44 19.99
CA SER A 87 -6.01 8.51 18.77
C SER A 87 -6.80 8.05 17.56
N LYS A 88 -6.62 8.77 16.44
CA LYS A 88 -7.25 8.50 15.14
C LYS A 88 -6.26 8.20 14.03
N TYR A 89 -4.99 8.45 14.26
CA TYR A 89 -3.92 8.31 13.26
C TYR A 89 -2.80 7.45 13.81
N THR A 90 -2.15 6.73 12.91
CA THR A 90 -0.97 5.92 13.21
C THR A 90 0.19 6.39 12.33
N LEU A 91 1.22 6.94 12.95
CA LEU A 91 2.48 7.27 12.28
C LEU A 91 3.42 6.07 12.38
N VAL A 92 3.87 5.60 11.24
CA VAL A 92 4.83 4.50 11.11
C VAL A 92 6.15 5.07 10.58
N ILE A 93 7.25 4.75 11.24
CA ILE A 93 8.62 5.10 10.84
C ILE A 93 9.39 3.81 10.68
N VAL A 94 10.03 3.59 9.52
CA VAL A 94 10.78 2.38 9.20
C VAL A 94 12.19 2.74 8.79
N ASP A 95 13.19 2.17 9.44
CA ASP A 95 14.59 2.28 9.01
C ASP A 95 14.84 1.42 7.76
N GLU A 96 15.42 1.99 6.70
CA GLU A 96 15.65 1.28 5.43
C GLU A 96 16.61 0.11 5.59
N PHE A 97 17.64 0.25 6.40
CA PHE A 97 18.68 -0.79 6.57
C PHE A 97 18.19 -1.93 7.44
N SER A 98 17.81 -1.64 8.69
CA SER A 98 17.44 -2.68 9.67
C SER A 98 16.00 -3.17 9.52
N ARG A 99 15.16 -2.43 8.80
CA ARG A 99 13.70 -2.65 8.73
C ARG A 99 13.01 -2.52 10.08
N TYR A 100 13.71 -2.05 11.09
CA TYR A 100 13.10 -1.80 12.39
C TYR A 100 12.00 -0.74 12.26
N THR A 101 10.91 -0.93 13.00
CA THR A 101 9.69 -0.13 12.82
C THR A 101 9.26 0.47 14.16
N TRP A 102 9.04 1.77 14.16
CA TRP A 102 8.41 2.48 15.27
C TRP A 102 7.01 2.88 14.88
N VAL A 103 6.08 2.75 15.84
CA VAL A 103 4.67 3.07 15.66
C VAL A 103 4.24 4.06 16.74
N TYR A 104 3.58 5.14 16.29
CA TYR A 104 3.05 6.17 17.19
C TYR A 104 1.59 6.43 16.88
N PHE A 105 0.77 6.47 17.93
CA PHE A 105 -0.63 6.82 17.84
C PHE A 105 -0.83 8.30 18.09
N LEU A 106 -1.49 8.99 17.14
CA LEU A 106 -1.66 10.43 17.16
C LEU A 106 -3.15 10.78 17.18
N ARG A 107 -3.49 11.88 17.84
CA ARG A 107 -4.87 12.38 17.86
C ARG A 107 -5.21 13.17 16.60
N ARG A 108 -4.25 13.93 16.08
CA ARG A 108 -4.39 14.80 14.89
C ARG A 108 -3.25 14.59 13.92
N LYS A 109 -3.50 14.82 12.63
CA LYS A 109 -2.46 14.82 11.60
C LYS A 109 -1.34 15.83 11.89
N SER A 110 -1.72 16.99 12.41
CA SER A 110 -0.78 18.08 12.77
C SER A 110 0.26 17.67 13.82
N ASP A 111 -0.03 16.64 14.62
CA ASP A 111 0.88 16.19 15.67
C ASP A 111 2.07 15.39 15.10
N ALA A 112 2.00 14.99 13.82
CA ALA A 112 3.03 14.18 13.18
C ALA A 112 4.40 14.86 13.14
N ALA A 113 4.46 16.14 12.75
CA ALA A 113 5.72 16.88 12.66
C ALA A 113 6.45 16.93 14.01
N ASP A 114 5.74 17.25 15.09
CA ASP A 114 6.31 17.30 16.44
C ASP A 114 6.83 15.93 16.89
N LYS A 115 6.07 14.89 16.56
CA LYS A 115 6.46 13.52 16.90
C LYS A 115 7.69 13.07 16.14
N ILE A 116 7.79 13.40 14.84
CA ILE A 116 8.96 13.09 14.01
C ILE A 116 10.20 13.82 14.53
N ILE A 117 10.10 15.11 14.81
CA ILE A 117 11.21 15.90 15.35
C ILE A 117 11.70 15.33 16.69
N SER A 118 10.77 15.02 17.60
CA SER A 118 11.09 14.41 18.89
C SER A 118 11.75 13.05 18.74
N PHE A 119 11.26 12.23 17.80
CA PHE A 119 11.81 10.93 17.47
C PHE A 119 13.26 11.05 16.97
N ILE A 120 13.51 11.91 15.98
CA ILE A 120 14.84 12.13 15.41
C ILE A 120 15.83 12.54 16.50
N LYS A 121 15.51 13.57 17.29
CA LYS A 121 16.36 14.04 18.38
C LYS A 121 16.70 12.91 19.37
N ARG A 122 15.70 12.14 19.76
CA ARG A 122 15.88 11.01 20.68
C ARG A 122 16.76 9.91 20.09
N MET A 123 16.54 9.51 18.81
CA MET A 123 17.30 8.43 18.19
C MET A 123 18.76 8.83 17.96
N GLU A 124 19.01 10.07 17.54
CA GLU A 124 20.36 10.59 17.37
C GLU A 124 21.13 10.62 18.70
N THR A 125 20.47 11.08 19.79
CA THR A 125 21.09 11.10 21.13
C THR A 125 21.38 9.70 21.65
N LEU A 126 20.45 8.76 21.50
CA LEU A 126 20.61 7.41 22.04
C LEU A 126 21.66 6.58 21.28
N ASN A 127 21.81 6.78 19.98
CA ASN A 127 22.65 5.93 19.15
C ASN A 127 23.95 6.64 18.69
N SER A 128 24.12 7.92 18.98
CA SER A 128 25.24 8.76 18.52
C SER A 128 25.41 8.71 16.97
N ILE A 129 24.28 8.64 16.26
CA ILE A 129 24.21 8.54 14.79
C ILE A 129 23.35 9.67 14.26
N LEU A 130 23.73 10.29 13.14
CA LEU A 130 22.96 11.32 12.48
C LEU A 130 22.07 10.73 11.38
N ILE A 131 20.79 11.08 11.41
CA ILE A 131 19.84 10.77 10.36
C ILE A 131 20.13 11.67 9.16
N LYS A 132 20.18 11.09 7.94
CA LYS A 132 20.56 11.81 6.71
C LYS A 132 19.38 12.08 5.79
N GLU A 133 18.41 11.20 5.74
CA GLU A 133 17.32 11.27 4.77
C GLU A 133 16.00 10.82 5.39
N LEU A 134 14.94 11.58 5.11
CA LEU A 134 13.56 11.22 5.39
C LEU A 134 12.82 11.00 4.08
N ARG A 135 12.05 9.92 3.97
CA ARG A 135 11.21 9.61 2.82
C ARG A 135 9.77 9.39 3.26
N SER A 136 8.85 10.12 2.63
CA SER A 136 7.42 10.01 2.87
C SER A 136 6.63 10.17 1.57
N ASP A 137 5.31 10.04 1.65
CA ASP A 137 4.43 10.56 0.62
C ASP A 137 4.42 12.09 0.63
N ASN A 138 3.66 12.68 -0.29
CA ASN A 138 3.55 14.13 -0.45
C ASN A 138 2.43 14.74 0.43
N GLY A 139 2.13 14.12 1.57
CA GLY A 139 1.12 14.57 2.51
C GLY A 139 1.48 15.89 3.19
N THR A 140 0.48 16.72 3.48
CA THR A 140 0.67 18.01 4.17
C THR A 140 1.23 17.86 5.57
N GLU A 141 1.05 16.72 6.20
CA GLU A 141 1.63 16.34 7.50
C GLU A 141 3.15 16.26 7.49
N PHE A 142 3.74 15.91 6.33
CA PHE A 142 5.18 15.83 6.11
C PHE A 142 5.75 17.07 5.41
N ARG A 143 4.90 17.77 4.62
CA ARG A 143 5.24 19.05 3.96
C ARG A 143 4.74 20.22 4.80
N ASN A 144 5.42 20.54 5.88
CA ASN A 144 5.10 21.69 6.70
C ASN A 144 6.38 22.44 7.11
N GLN A 145 6.27 23.74 7.27
CA GLN A 145 7.38 24.64 7.56
C GLN A 145 8.18 24.23 8.81
N LYS A 146 7.53 23.67 9.81
CA LYS A 146 8.20 23.29 11.06
C LYS A 146 9.16 22.12 10.87
N LEU A 147 8.73 21.08 10.13
CA LEU A 147 9.57 19.92 9.83
C LEU A 147 10.66 20.30 8.81
N GLU A 148 10.33 21.08 7.80
CA GLU A 148 11.25 21.61 6.80
C GLU A 148 12.37 22.40 7.46
N TYR A 149 12.05 23.42 8.26
CA TYR A 149 13.02 24.22 9.00
C TYR A 149 13.92 23.36 9.91
N PHE A 150 13.36 22.35 10.56
CA PHE A 150 14.14 21.44 11.40
C PHE A 150 15.11 20.60 10.55
N CYS A 151 14.67 20.07 9.42
CA CYS A 151 15.49 19.26 8.53
C CYS A 151 16.61 20.10 7.92
N ASP A 152 16.33 21.31 7.45
CA ASP A 152 17.33 22.24 6.89
C ASP A 152 18.42 22.54 7.89
N ASN A 153 18.06 22.90 9.12
CA ASN A 153 19.02 23.19 10.18
C ASN A 153 19.89 21.99 10.58
N LYS A 154 19.37 20.79 10.37
CA LYS A 154 20.09 19.53 10.67
C LYS A 154 20.85 18.96 9.48
N GLY A 155 20.63 19.48 8.28
CA GLY A 155 21.17 18.91 7.04
C GLY A 155 20.53 17.56 6.69
N ILE A 156 19.24 17.38 7.02
CA ILE A 156 18.48 16.16 6.69
C ILE A 156 17.75 16.39 5.37
N SER A 157 18.00 15.54 4.37
CA SER A 157 17.29 15.59 3.09
C SER A 157 15.87 15.07 3.23
N GLN A 158 14.88 15.80 2.68
CA GLN A 158 13.50 15.34 2.59
C GLN A 158 13.17 14.90 1.16
N ASN A 159 12.83 13.63 0.98
CA ASN A 159 12.44 13.05 -0.29
C ASN A 159 10.96 12.65 -0.27
N PHE A 160 10.18 13.30 -1.12
CA PHE A 160 8.76 13.01 -1.26
C PHE A 160 8.52 12.10 -2.48
N SER A 161 7.79 11.00 -2.27
CA SER A 161 7.39 10.14 -3.39
C SER A 161 6.43 10.87 -4.33
N ASN A 162 6.67 10.76 -5.63
CA ASN A 162 5.76 11.33 -6.61
C ASN A 162 4.39 10.66 -6.54
N ALA A 163 3.32 11.45 -6.71
CA ALA A 163 1.97 10.92 -6.84
C ALA A 163 1.93 9.87 -7.96
N ARG A 164 1.42 8.68 -7.67
CA ARG A 164 1.31 7.51 -8.57
C ARG A 164 2.60 6.69 -8.79
N THR A 165 3.64 6.88 -8.00
CA THR A 165 4.81 5.98 -7.97
C THR A 165 4.88 5.22 -6.64
N PRO A 166 4.07 4.14 -6.46
CA PRO A 166 4.01 3.36 -5.21
C PRO A 166 5.34 2.74 -4.80
N GLU A 167 6.30 2.69 -5.74
CA GLU A 167 7.60 2.08 -5.56
C GLU A 167 8.49 2.83 -4.57
N GLN A 168 8.30 4.13 -4.46
CA GLN A 168 9.20 5.01 -3.69
C GLN A 168 8.89 5.02 -2.18
N ASN A 169 7.62 4.84 -1.77
CA ASN A 169 7.23 4.74 -0.35
C ASN A 169 6.72 3.36 0.07
N GLY A 170 6.84 2.37 -0.82
CA GLY A 170 6.32 1.00 -0.63
C GLY A 170 6.87 0.27 0.61
N VAL A 171 7.92 0.75 1.26
CA VAL A 171 8.46 0.17 2.49
C VAL A 171 7.52 0.46 3.66
N ALA A 172 7.21 1.73 3.91
CA ALA A 172 6.33 2.14 5.00
C ALA A 172 4.87 1.72 4.74
N GLU A 173 4.36 1.87 3.50
CA GLU A 173 3.01 1.44 3.12
C GLU A 173 2.77 -0.06 3.34
N ARG A 174 3.70 -0.92 2.92
CA ARG A 174 3.60 -2.37 3.16
C ARG A 174 3.63 -2.70 4.64
N ARG A 175 4.46 -1.99 5.41
CA ARG A 175 4.53 -2.21 6.86
C ARG A 175 3.24 -1.79 7.55
N ASN A 176 2.67 -0.66 7.15
CA ASN A 176 1.37 -0.20 7.62
C ASN A 176 0.26 -1.24 7.35
N ARG A 177 0.21 -1.77 6.12
CA ARG A 177 -0.75 -2.83 5.76
C ARG A 177 -0.60 -4.05 6.67
N THR A 178 0.62 -4.54 6.86
CA THR A 178 0.88 -5.69 7.74
C THR A 178 0.45 -5.44 9.18
N LEU A 179 0.65 -4.22 9.70
CA LEU A 179 0.23 -3.86 11.05
C LEU A 179 -1.29 -3.80 11.19
N ILE A 180 -1.99 -3.28 10.16
CA ILE A 180 -3.46 -3.22 10.14
C ILE A 180 -4.08 -4.61 10.01
N GLU A 181 -3.51 -5.49 9.18
CA GLU A 181 -3.98 -6.87 8.98
C GLU A 181 -3.73 -7.76 10.22
N ALA A 182 -2.78 -7.39 11.07
CA ALA A 182 -2.43 -8.13 12.29
C ALA A 182 -3.18 -7.64 13.56
N ALA A 183 -3.89 -6.52 13.50
CA ALA A 183 -4.61 -5.89 14.62
C ALA A 183 -6.09 -6.27 14.65
#